data_26477b33c96f17cca25ec17251cea0f5
#
_entry.id   26477b33c96f17cca25ec17251cea0f5
#
_cell.length_a   1.000
_cell.length_b   1.000
_cell.length_c   1.000
_cell.angle_alpha   90.00
_cell.angle_beta   90.00
_cell.angle_gamma   90.00
#
_symmetry.space_group_name_H-M   'P 1'
#
loop_
_entity.id
_entity.type
_entity.pdbx_description
1 polymer ?
#
loop_
_entity_poly.entity_id
_entity_poly.type
_entity_poly.pdbx_seq_one_letter_code
_entity_poly.pdbx_strand_id
1 'polypeptide(L)'
;MTVLEVLQSTAAYFKKRGIENPRLNAEHLLANALGRTRMELYLEFERTLDETELAPLRDLVRRRGEGEPLQHLLGTVEFCGHVFLCDNRALVPRPETEQLVEIVESKIENRKSTILDVGTGSGVIALSLAQKFPEARIFAVDVSEDALALAGENAIRLGLTGHVQFRKGDLLENLDERFDLIVANLPYIATRDRHTLSREVLHDPGVALFAGPRGDELVGELIEQSRTRLRPGGMLVLEIGLGQSEALLSALAEKNYRDICSKNDYSGVTRFLFARYG
;
A
#
# COMPACT_ATOMS: atom_id res chain seq x y z
N MET A 1 16.38 33.41 3.91
CA MET A 1 16.84 32.44 2.86
C MET A 1 15.79 32.38 1.76
N THR A 2 16.22 32.34 0.51
CA THR A 2 15.27 32.17 -0.61
C THR A 2 14.77 30.73 -0.70
N VAL A 3 13.67 30.51 -1.41
CA VAL A 3 13.15 29.17 -1.71
C VAL A 3 14.23 28.29 -2.33
N LEU A 4 15.01 28.80 -3.27
CA LEU A 4 16.09 28.06 -3.92
C LEU A 4 17.21 27.67 -2.93
N GLU A 5 17.64 28.58 -2.06
CA GLU A 5 18.66 28.31 -1.05
C GLU A 5 18.20 27.22 -0.06
N VAL A 6 16.94 27.27 0.38
CA VAL A 6 16.34 26.26 1.26
C VAL A 6 16.26 24.91 0.57
N LEU A 7 15.81 24.88 -0.68
CA LEU A 7 15.74 23.66 -1.49
C LEU A 7 17.12 23.00 -1.65
N GLN A 8 18.14 23.79 -2.02
CA GLN A 8 19.50 23.29 -2.22
C GLN A 8 20.13 22.77 -0.92
N SER A 9 19.97 23.52 0.18
CA SER A 9 20.50 23.10 1.48
C SER A 9 19.82 21.83 2.02
N THR A 10 18.49 21.72 1.85
CA THR A 10 17.71 20.55 2.23
C THR A 10 18.10 19.32 1.39
N ALA A 11 18.23 19.48 0.08
CA ALA A 11 18.66 18.38 -0.80
C ALA A 11 20.10 17.92 -0.46
N ALA A 12 21.00 18.84 -0.15
CA ALA A 12 22.37 18.51 0.29
C ALA A 12 22.37 17.76 1.63
N TYR A 13 21.52 18.16 2.58
CA TYR A 13 21.34 17.46 3.85
C TYR A 13 20.81 16.04 3.64
N PHE A 14 19.77 15.85 2.84
CA PHE A 14 19.20 14.53 2.52
C PHE A 14 20.22 13.61 1.85
N LYS A 15 21.01 14.15 0.90
CA LYS A 15 22.09 13.39 0.26
C LYS A 15 23.11 12.86 1.29
N LYS A 16 23.49 13.68 2.28
CA LYS A 16 24.39 13.26 3.37
C LYS A 16 23.78 12.20 4.27
N ARG A 17 22.46 12.16 4.39
CA ARG A 17 21.70 11.17 5.18
C ARG A 17 21.41 9.89 4.42
N GLY A 18 21.77 9.80 3.13
CA GLY A 18 21.49 8.63 2.29
C GLY A 18 20.04 8.52 1.84
N ILE A 19 19.28 9.62 1.89
CA ILE A 19 17.89 9.63 1.38
C ILE A 19 17.93 9.54 -0.15
N GLU A 20 17.20 8.59 -0.70
CA GLU A 20 17.04 8.45 -2.15
C GLU A 20 16.30 9.65 -2.74
N ASN A 21 16.63 10.02 -3.98
CA ASN A 21 16.04 11.17 -4.67
C ASN A 21 15.98 12.46 -3.80
N PRO A 22 17.12 12.91 -3.23
CA PRO A 22 17.16 13.93 -2.18
C PRO A 22 16.54 15.25 -2.61
N ARG A 23 16.71 15.66 -3.88
CA ARG A 23 16.11 16.88 -4.40
C ARG A 23 14.57 16.76 -4.49
N LEU A 24 14.06 15.64 -4.99
CA LEU A 24 12.63 15.40 -5.10
C LEU A 24 11.95 15.41 -3.72
N ASN A 25 12.58 14.78 -2.72
CA ASN A 25 12.11 14.82 -1.32
C ASN A 25 12.07 16.27 -0.78
N ALA A 26 13.11 17.05 -1.04
CA ALA A 26 13.15 18.45 -0.61
C ALA A 26 12.07 19.30 -1.28
N GLU A 27 11.83 19.10 -2.58
CA GLU A 27 10.76 19.78 -3.34
C GLU A 27 9.37 19.46 -2.78
N HIS A 28 9.08 18.20 -2.49
CA HIS A 28 7.80 17.80 -1.93
C HIS A 28 7.56 18.39 -0.53
N LEU A 29 8.56 18.31 0.37
CA LEU A 29 8.41 18.85 1.71
C LEU A 29 8.25 20.36 1.71
N LEU A 30 9.03 21.06 0.89
CA LEU A 30 8.95 22.50 0.77
C LEU A 30 7.60 22.95 0.17
N ALA A 31 7.15 22.27 -0.90
CA ALA A 31 5.85 22.53 -1.51
C ALA A 31 4.71 22.34 -0.51
N ASN A 32 4.73 21.22 0.23
CA ASN A 32 3.73 20.93 1.25
C ASN A 32 3.72 21.97 2.37
N ALA A 33 4.89 22.32 2.91
CA ALA A 33 5.01 23.29 4.00
C ALA A 33 4.54 24.69 3.61
N LEU A 34 4.68 25.06 2.33
CA LEU A 34 4.28 26.37 1.80
C LEU A 34 2.84 26.36 1.21
N GLY A 35 2.15 25.21 1.20
CA GLY A 35 0.84 25.09 0.55
C GLY A 35 0.90 25.37 -0.96
N ARG A 36 1.96 24.94 -1.62
CA ARG A 36 2.23 25.12 -3.05
C ARG A 36 2.35 23.78 -3.76
N THR A 37 2.17 23.81 -5.07
CA THR A 37 2.60 22.71 -5.93
C THR A 37 4.12 22.78 -6.18
N ARG A 38 4.72 21.67 -6.56
CA ARG A 38 6.15 21.67 -6.94
C ARG A 38 6.47 22.62 -8.09
N MET A 39 5.55 22.77 -9.05
CA MET A 39 5.73 23.70 -10.17
C MET A 39 5.73 25.17 -9.72
N GLU A 40 4.89 25.52 -8.76
CA GLU A 40 4.86 26.88 -8.21
C GLU A 40 6.15 27.24 -7.47
N LEU A 41 6.83 26.25 -6.84
CA LEU A 41 8.15 26.53 -6.24
C LEU A 41 9.17 27.06 -7.24
N TYR A 42 9.14 26.56 -8.49
CA TYR A 42 10.06 27.00 -9.53
C TYR A 42 9.81 28.45 -9.97
N LEU A 43 8.58 28.93 -9.83
CA LEU A 43 8.22 30.32 -10.10
C LEU A 43 8.58 31.27 -8.94
N GLU A 44 8.78 30.72 -7.73
CA GLU A 44 9.05 31.48 -6.52
C GLU A 44 10.50 31.36 -6.01
N PHE A 45 11.46 30.89 -6.79
CA PHE A 45 12.84 30.61 -6.35
C PHE A 45 13.54 31.80 -5.67
N GLU A 46 13.28 33.03 -6.11
CA GLU A 46 13.86 34.25 -5.53
C GLU A 46 13.10 34.76 -4.30
N ARG A 47 11.91 34.17 -4.00
CA ARG A 47 11.11 34.57 -2.84
C ARG A 47 11.85 34.22 -1.55
N THR A 48 11.93 35.18 -0.64
CA THR A 48 12.49 34.99 0.70
C THR A 48 11.43 34.38 1.62
N LEU A 49 11.82 33.30 2.33
CA LEU A 49 11.00 32.66 3.36
C LEU A 49 11.27 33.33 4.71
N ASP A 50 10.22 33.56 5.48
CA ASP A 50 10.29 34.04 6.83
C ASP A 50 10.41 32.90 7.87
N GLU A 51 10.56 33.26 9.14
CA GLU A 51 10.74 32.26 10.19
C GLU A 51 9.50 31.42 10.46
N THR A 52 8.30 31.95 10.19
CA THR A 52 7.04 31.22 10.39
C THR A 52 6.87 30.11 9.35
N GLU A 53 7.43 30.29 8.17
CA GLU A 53 7.49 29.29 7.09
C GLU A 53 8.63 28.29 7.29
N LEU A 54 9.77 28.76 7.80
CA LEU A 54 10.96 27.92 7.98
C LEU A 54 10.88 26.98 9.19
N ALA A 55 10.22 27.41 10.29
CA ALA A 55 10.19 26.64 11.52
C ALA A 55 9.52 25.25 11.34
N PRO A 56 8.28 25.12 10.76
CA PRO A 56 7.67 23.82 10.52
C PRO A 56 8.47 22.98 9.52
N LEU A 57 9.07 23.61 8.50
CA LEU A 57 9.87 22.90 7.51
C LEU A 57 11.11 22.25 8.13
N ARG A 58 11.78 22.91 9.07
CA ARG A 58 12.97 22.34 9.76
C ARG A 58 12.64 21.03 10.48
N ASP A 59 11.47 20.91 11.12
CA ASP A 59 11.06 19.67 11.77
C ASP A 59 10.82 18.56 10.74
N LEU A 60 10.10 18.84 9.66
CA LEU A 60 9.88 17.88 8.58
C LEU A 60 11.20 17.41 7.96
N VAL A 61 12.14 18.33 7.70
CA VAL A 61 13.47 18.01 7.17
C VAL A 61 14.28 17.14 8.14
N ARG A 62 14.23 17.43 9.44
CA ARG A 62 14.89 16.61 10.45
C ARG A 62 14.32 15.19 10.48
N ARG A 63 13.00 15.05 10.58
CA ARG A 63 12.30 13.76 10.63
C ARG A 63 12.56 12.94 9.36
N ARG A 64 12.48 13.56 8.18
CA ARG A 64 12.85 12.88 6.92
C ARG A 64 14.30 12.41 6.92
N GLY A 65 15.23 13.24 7.39
CA GLY A 65 16.64 12.89 7.52
C GLY A 65 16.93 11.77 8.53
N GLU A 66 16.02 11.50 9.45
CA GLU A 66 16.04 10.38 10.39
C GLU A 66 15.42 9.11 9.81
N GLY A 67 14.82 9.17 8.60
CA GLY A 67 14.30 8.04 7.85
C GLY A 67 12.78 7.94 7.83
N GLU A 68 12.04 8.91 8.42
CA GLU A 68 10.58 8.88 8.36
C GLU A 68 10.10 8.97 6.90
N PRO A 69 9.13 8.12 6.46
CA PRO A 69 8.64 8.12 5.08
C PRO A 69 8.13 9.49 4.65
N LEU A 70 8.44 9.87 3.41
CA LEU A 70 7.96 11.13 2.85
C LEU A 70 6.44 11.23 2.91
N GLN A 71 5.73 10.15 2.62
CA GLN A 71 4.28 10.07 2.60
C GLN A 71 3.66 10.32 3.98
N HIS A 72 4.29 9.83 5.06
CA HIS A 72 3.87 10.13 6.43
C HIS A 72 4.01 11.62 6.75
N LEU A 73 5.10 12.24 6.30
CA LEU A 73 5.33 13.68 6.51
C LEU A 73 4.39 14.57 5.70
N LEU A 74 4.00 14.11 4.52
CA LEU A 74 3.01 14.78 3.67
C LEU A 74 1.58 14.52 4.15
N GLY A 75 1.35 13.47 4.94
CA GLY A 75 0.04 13.01 5.38
C GLY A 75 -0.81 12.38 4.27
N THR A 76 -0.25 12.25 3.06
CA THR A 76 -0.98 11.72 1.89
C THR A 76 -0.07 10.98 0.94
N VAL A 77 -0.69 10.10 0.15
CA VAL A 77 -0.06 9.39 -0.97
C VAL A 77 -1.02 9.35 -2.16
N GLU A 78 -0.49 9.48 -3.37
CA GLU A 78 -1.24 9.21 -4.59
C GLU A 78 -1.21 7.71 -4.89
N PHE A 79 -2.38 7.13 -5.21
CA PHE A 79 -2.52 5.72 -5.57
C PHE A 79 -3.69 5.55 -6.54
N CYS A 80 -3.48 4.89 -7.67
CA CYS A 80 -4.47 4.72 -8.75
C CYS A 80 -5.15 6.02 -9.18
N GLY A 81 -4.40 7.15 -9.20
CA GLY A 81 -4.90 8.47 -9.58
C GLY A 81 -5.75 9.18 -8.52
N HIS A 82 -5.77 8.68 -7.28
CA HIS A 82 -6.49 9.27 -6.15
C HIS A 82 -5.55 9.58 -5.00
N VAL A 83 -5.92 10.59 -4.18
CA VAL A 83 -5.12 11.01 -3.02
C VAL A 83 -5.71 10.41 -1.75
N PHE A 84 -4.97 9.48 -1.15
CA PHE A 84 -5.28 8.82 0.11
C PHE A 84 -4.55 9.48 1.28
N LEU A 85 -5.14 9.46 2.47
CA LEU A 85 -4.45 9.73 3.72
C LEU A 85 -3.44 8.62 3.98
N CYS A 86 -2.28 9.00 4.49
CA CYS A 86 -1.17 8.08 4.75
C CYS A 86 -0.42 8.49 6.02
N ASP A 87 -0.36 7.61 6.98
CA ASP A 87 0.39 7.78 8.22
C ASP A 87 0.86 6.41 8.77
N ASN A 88 1.42 6.39 9.97
CA ASN A 88 2.01 5.19 10.58
C ASN A 88 1.01 4.12 11.05
N ARG A 89 -0.29 4.27 10.77
CA ARG A 89 -1.32 3.27 11.09
C ARG A 89 -1.36 2.12 10.09
N ALA A 90 -0.84 2.30 8.87
CA ALA A 90 -0.80 1.28 7.82
C ALA A 90 0.49 1.37 7.00
N LEU A 91 0.77 0.32 6.22
CA LEU A 91 1.86 0.31 5.24
C LEU A 91 1.69 1.48 4.27
N VAL A 92 2.79 2.19 3.99
CA VAL A 92 2.81 3.16 2.87
C VAL A 92 2.52 2.41 1.57
N PRO A 93 1.44 2.77 0.83
CA PRO A 93 1.11 2.14 -0.44
C PRO A 93 2.29 2.13 -1.42
N ARG A 94 2.55 0.98 -2.03
CA ARG A 94 3.67 0.80 -2.97
C ARG A 94 3.18 0.87 -4.42
N PRO A 95 4.01 1.39 -5.36
CA PRO A 95 3.63 1.47 -6.78
C PRO A 95 3.32 0.11 -7.42
N GLU A 96 3.95 -0.97 -6.95
CA GLU A 96 3.68 -2.32 -7.42
C GLU A 96 2.24 -2.75 -7.12
N THR A 97 1.68 -2.30 -6.00
CA THR A 97 0.29 -2.62 -5.61
C THR A 97 -0.75 -1.96 -6.53
N GLU A 98 -0.42 -0.84 -7.22
CA GLU A 98 -1.29 -0.31 -8.28
C GLU A 98 -1.44 -1.30 -9.43
N GLN A 99 -0.35 -2.01 -9.78
CA GLN A 99 -0.39 -3.04 -10.83
C GLN A 99 -1.26 -4.23 -10.41
N LEU A 100 -1.30 -4.56 -9.10
CA LEU A 100 -2.22 -5.57 -8.58
C LEU A 100 -3.68 -5.16 -8.84
N VAL A 101 -4.04 -3.90 -8.59
CA VAL A 101 -5.38 -3.36 -8.85
C VAL A 101 -5.70 -3.43 -10.35
N GLU A 102 -4.79 -3.00 -11.24
CA GLU A 102 -4.96 -3.09 -12.70
C GLU A 102 -5.23 -4.54 -13.16
N ILE A 103 -4.49 -5.49 -12.59
CA ILE A 103 -4.67 -6.91 -12.90
C ILE A 103 -6.05 -7.39 -12.46
N VAL A 104 -6.46 -7.06 -11.23
CA VAL A 104 -7.79 -7.39 -10.70
C VAL A 104 -8.88 -6.81 -11.61
N GLU A 105 -8.76 -5.53 -12.00
CA GLU A 105 -9.69 -4.89 -12.94
C GLU A 105 -9.84 -5.68 -14.24
N SER A 106 -8.73 -6.16 -14.81
CA SER A 106 -8.71 -6.92 -16.05
C SER A 106 -9.37 -8.30 -15.95
N LYS A 107 -9.59 -8.82 -14.75
CA LYS A 107 -10.12 -10.15 -14.47
C LYS A 107 -11.58 -10.15 -14.03
N ILE A 108 -12.11 -8.98 -13.62
CA ILE A 108 -13.51 -8.85 -13.20
C ILE A 108 -14.40 -8.72 -14.44
N GLU A 109 -15.11 -9.79 -14.80
CA GLU A 109 -16.08 -9.80 -15.90
C GLU A 109 -17.46 -9.32 -15.44
N ASN A 110 -17.84 -9.67 -14.21
CA ASN A 110 -19.14 -9.31 -13.64
C ASN A 110 -19.01 -8.09 -12.71
N ARG A 111 -19.62 -6.98 -13.08
CA ARG A 111 -19.62 -5.74 -12.29
C ARG A 111 -20.31 -5.85 -10.93
N LYS A 112 -21.11 -6.91 -10.71
CA LYS A 112 -21.80 -7.20 -9.44
C LYS A 112 -21.09 -8.24 -8.60
N SER A 113 -19.81 -8.48 -8.87
CA SER A 113 -18.99 -9.42 -8.11
C SER A 113 -18.93 -9.08 -6.62
N THR A 114 -18.80 -10.11 -5.79
CA THR A 114 -18.49 -9.98 -4.38
C THR A 114 -16.98 -10.12 -4.20
N ILE A 115 -16.32 -9.07 -3.74
CA ILE A 115 -14.87 -8.95 -3.68
C ILE A 115 -14.44 -8.81 -2.22
N LEU A 116 -13.34 -9.44 -1.84
CA LEU A 116 -12.70 -9.28 -0.54
C LEU A 116 -11.25 -8.82 -0.72
N ASP A 117 -10.89 -7.75 -0.01
CA ASP A 117 -9.51 -7.28 0.18
C ASP A 117 -9.05 -7.70 1.58
N VAL A 118 -8.01 -8.53 1.65
CA VAL A 118 -7.48 -9.10 2.90
C VAL A 118 -6.17 -8.42 3.27
N GLY A 119 -6.10 -7.91 4.50
CA GLY A 119 -5.00 -7.04 4.94
C GLY A 119 -5.11 -5.67 4.26
N THR A 120 -6.29 -5.07 4.32
CA THR A 120 -6.64 -3.87 3.53
C THR A 120 -5.77 -2.63 3.85
N GLY A 121 -5.16 -2.59 5.03
CA GLY A 121 -4.32 -1.46 5.45
C GLY A 121 -5.08 -0.13 5.40
N SER A 122 -4.55 0.83 4.65
CA SER A 122 -5.19 2.14 4.44
C SER A 122 -6.40 2.10 3.49
N GLY A 123 -6.80 0.91 3.01
CA GLY A 123 -7.96 0.72 2.15
C GLY A 123 -7.70 0.94 0.66
N VAL A 124 -6.45 1.13 0.23
CA VAL A 124 -6.14 1.56 -1.15
C VAL A 124 -6.63 0.60 -2.21
N ILE A 125 -6.53 -0.72 -2.00
CA ILE A 125 -7.03 -1.72 -2.96
C ILE A 125 -8.56 -1.72 -2.98
N ALA A 126 -9.20 -1.91 -1.82
CA ALA A 126 -10.65 -1.98 -1.71
C ALA A 126 -11.36 -0.73 -2.25
N LEU A 127 -10.85 0.46 -1.91
CA LEU A 127 -11.45 1.74 -2.32
C LEU A 127 -11.21 2.03 -3.80
N SER A 128 -10.04 1.68 -4.36
CA SER A 128 -9.80 1.80 -5.79
C SER A 128 -10.74 0.88 -6.59
N LEU A 129 -10.96 -0.35 -6.12
CA LEU A 129 -11.92 -1.27 -6.73
C LEU A 129 -13.36 -0.77 -6.60
N ALA A 130 -13.73 -0.15 -5.45
CA ALA A 130 -15.07 0.42 -5.27
C ALA A 130 -15.39 1.55 -6.26
N GLN A 131 -14.40 2.38 -6.59
CA GLN A 131 -14.56 3.41 -7.62
C GLN A 131 -14.75 2.84 -9.02
N LYS A 132 -14.00 1.79 -9.35
CA LYS A 132 -14.06 1.15 -10.68
C LYS A 132 -15.31 0.28 -10.87
N PHE A 133 -15.78 -0.33 -9.80
CA PHE A 133 -16.91 -1.27 -9.80
C PHE A 133 -18.00 -0.85 -8.79
N PRO A 134 -18.73 0.25 -9.03
CA PRO A 134 -19.69 0.78 -8.06
C PRO A 134 -20.87 -0.16 -7.77
N GLU A 135 -21.12 -1.18 -8.60
CA GLU A 135 -22.15 -2.21 -8.38
C GLU A 135 -21.60 -3.44 -7.63
N ALA A 136 -20.29 -3.54 -7.44
CA ALA A 136 -19.68 -4.65 -6.71
C ALA A 136 -19.97 -4.55 -5.20
N ARG A 137 -20.06 -5.69 -4.54
CA ARG A 137 -20.07 -5.76 -3.09
C ARG A 137 -18.64 -5.97 -2.59
N ILE A 138 -18.06 -4.95 -1.99
CA ILE A 138 -16.67 -4.99 -1.55
C ILE A 138 -16.61 -5.07 -0.04
N PHE A 139 -15.85 -6.05 0.42
CA PHE A 139 -15.48 -6.27 1.81
C PHE A 139 -13.98 -6.04 1.94
N ALA A 140 -13.57 -5.53 3.09
CA ALA A 140 -12.17 -5.29 3.40
C ALA A 140 -11.91 -5.68 4.85
N VAL A 141 -10.91 -6.52 5.08
CA VAL A 141 -10.58 -6.99 6.43
C VAL A 141 -9.15 -6.61 6.77
N ASP A 142 -8.93 -6.30 8.04
CA ASP A 142 -7.61 -6.11 8.63
C ASP A 142 -7.62 -6.52 10.10
N VAL A 143 -6.49 -6.98 10.60
CA VAL A 143 -6.31 -7.30 12.01
C VAL A 143 -6.15 -6.03 12.85
N SER A 144 -5.67 -4.94 12.25
CA SER A 144 -5.40 -3.66 12.88
C SER A 144 -6.63 -2.74 12.87
N GLU A 145 -7.12 -2.36 14.03
CA GLU A 145 -8.17 -1.34 14.18
C GLU A 145 -7.70 0.04 13.68
N ASP A 146 -6.43 0.37 13.89
CA ASP A 146 -5.85 1.64 13.44
C ASP A 146 -5.81 1.72 11.90
N ALA A 147 -5.45 0.62 11.23
CA ALA A 147 -5.50 0.54 9.77
C ALA A 147 -6.94 0.69 9.25
N LEU A 148 -7.90 0.00 9.87
CA LEU A 148 -9.32 0.12 9.50
C LEU A 148 -9.87 1.53 9.75
N ALA A 149 -9.42 2.21 10.80
CA ALA A 149 -9.78 3.63 11.03
C ALA A 149 -9.27 4.52 9.90
N LEU A 150 -8.00 4.35 9.49
CA LEU A 150 -7.42 5.06 8.35
C LEU A 150 -8.17 4.77 7.04
N ALA A 151 -8.51 3.48 6.79
CA ALA A 151 -9.30 3.09 5.62
C ALA A 151 -10.70 3.74 5.62
N GLY A 152 -11.34 3.84 6.77
CA GLY A 152 -12.61 4.53 6.94
C GLY A 152 -12.51 6.04 6.65
N GLU A 153 -11.46 6.69 7.13
CA GLU A 153 -11.16 8.10 6.82
C GLU A 153 -10.92 8.30 5.31
N ASN A 154 -10.23 7.38 4.67
CA ASN A 154 -10.02 7.37 3.23
C ASN A 154 -11.33 7.17 2.45
N ALA A 155 -12.23 6.30 2.93
CA ALA A 155 -13.56 6.13 2.32
C ALA A 155 -14.38 7.43 2.39
N ILE A 156 -14.33 8.14 3.51
CA ILE A 156 -14.99 9.45 3.67
C ILE A 156 -14.37 10.46 2.70
N ARG A 157 -13.06 10.56 2.65
CA ARG A 157 -12.31 11.50 1.79
C ARG A 157 -12.65 11.32 0.31
N LEU A 158 -12.81 10.06 -0.13
CA LEU A 158 -13.10 9.71 -1.52
C LEU A 158 -14.59 9.71 -1.87
N GLY A 159 -15.48 9.99 -0.90
CA GLY A 159 -16.93 9.94 -1.11
C GLY A 159 -17.48 8.53 -1.28
N LEU A 160 -16.79 7.51 -0.76
CA LEU A 160 -17.11 6.08 -0.89
C LEU A 160 -17.68 5.49 0.41
N THR A 161 -18.18 6.32 1.31
CA THR A 161 -18.81 5.87 2.55
C THR A 161 -19.94 4.87 2.24
N GLY A 162 -19.86 3.68 2.83
CA GLY A 162 -20.85 2.62 2.62
C GLY A 162 -20.66 1.76 1.36
N HIS A 163 -19.71 2.10 0.48
CA HIS A 163 -19.37 1.27 -0.70
C HIS A 163 -18.45 0.08 -0.36
N VAL A 164 -17.69 0.19 0.75
CA VAL A 164 -16.84 -0.87 1.26
C VAL A 164 -17.25 -1.21 2.68
N GLN A 165 -17.38 -2.52 2.98
CA GLN A 165 -17.66 -3.02 4.31
C GLN A 165 -16.34 -3.38 5.01
N PHE A 166 -15.85 -2.50 5.86
CA PHE A 166 -14.65 -2.72 6.67
C PHE A 166 -14.99 -3.60 7.87
N ARG A 167 -14.18 -4.63 8.12
CA ARG A 167 -14.33 -5.56 9.25
C ARG A 167 -12.99 -5.86 9.89
N LYS A 168 -12.95 -5.93 11.20
CA LYS A 168 -11.80 -6.46 11.93
C LYS A 168 -11.82 -7.99 11.86
N GLY A 169 -10.70 -8.59 11.47
CA GLY A 169 -10.54 -10.03 11.39
C GLY A 169 -9.11 -10.42 11.09
N ASP A 170 -8.74 -11.62 11.49
CA ASP A 170 -7.48 -12.24 11.10
C ASP A 170 -7.75 -13.10 9.85
N LEU A 171 -7.18 -12.69 8.73
CA LEU A 171 -7.42 -13.27 7.40
C LEU A 171 -8.93 -13.42 7.10
N LEU A 172 -9.45 -14.64 6.97
CA LEU A 172 -10.84 -14.92 6.64
C LEU A 172 -11.67 -15.39 7.84
N GLU A 173 -11.16 -15.24 9.06
CA GLU A 173 -11.90 -15.59 10.26
C GLU A 173 -13.20 -14.76 10.37
N ASN A 174 -14.26 -15.41 10.86
CA ASN A 174 -15.57 -14.79 11.10
C ASN A 174 -16.25 -14.16 9.88
N LEU A 175 -15.85 -14.55 8.66
CA LEU A 175 -16.54 -14.21 7.42
C LEU A 175 -17.45 -15.38 7.01
N ASP A 176 -18.75 -15.12 6.83
CA ASP A 176 -19.71 -16.13 6.36
C ASP A 176 -19.95 -16.04 4.85
N GLU A 177 -19.58 -14.93 4.25
CA GLU A 177 -19.77 -14.66 2.83
C GLU A 177 -18.88 -15.53 1.95
N ARG A 178 -19.34 -15.72 0.70
CA ARG A 178 -18.54 -16.31 -0.36
C ARG A 178 -18.23 -15.27 -1.43
N PHE A 179 -17.01 -15.31 -1.93
CA PHE A 179 -16.43 -14.29 -2.80
C PHE A 179 -16.21 -14.82 -4.22
N ASP A 180 -16.40 -13.94 -5.19
CA ASP A 180 -16.01 -14.18 -6.58
C ASP A 180 -14.52 -13.88 -6.78
N LEU A 181 -13.98 -12.99 -5.93
CA LEU A 181 -12.57 -12.63 -5.94
C LEU A 181 -12.10 -12.33 -4.51
N ILE A 182 -10.94 -12.87 -4.16
CA ILE A 182 -10.18 -12.50 -2.96
C ILE A 182 -8.85 -11.93 -3.45
N VAL A 183 -8.52 -10.71 -3.03
CA VAL A 183 -7.25 -10.04 -3.32
C VAL A 183 -6.51 -9.77 -2.01
N ALA A 184 -5.19 -9.86 -2.02
CA ALA A 184 -4.39 -9.55 -0.85
C ALA A 184 -2.98 -9.07 -1.20
N ASN A 185 -2.52 -8.06 -0.47
CA ASN A 185 -1.12 -7.71 -0.31
C ASN A 185 -0.78 -7.86 1.19
N LEU A 186 -0.46 -9.07 1.60
CA LEU A 186 -0.16 -9.40 3.00
C LEU A 186 1.32 -9.15 3.32
N PRO A 187 1.67 -8.99 4.60
CA PRO A 187 3.05 -9.02 5.03
C PRO A 187 3.77 -10.25 4.46
N TYR A 188 4.97 -10.05 3.95
CA TYR A 188 5.76 -11.12 3.32
C TYR A 188 7.24 -11.12 3.73
N ILE A 189 7.62 -10.32 4.72
CA ILE A 189 9.01 -10.24 5.20
C ILE A 189 9.21 -11.24 6.32
N ALA A 190 10.26 -12.07 6.20
CA ALA A 190 10.63 -12.96 7.29
C ALA A 190 11.14 -12.15 8.50
N THR A 191 10.73 -12.52 9.70
CA THR A 191 11.13 -11.81 10.92
C THR A 191 12.65 -11.75 11.10
N ARG A 192 13.37 -12.77 10.65
CA ARG A 192 14.84 -12.83 10.66
C ARG A 192 15.49 -11.75 9.80
N ASP A 193 14.79 -11.26 8.75
CA ASP A 193 15.34 -10.32 7.78
C ASP A 193 15.11 -8.84 8.20
N ARG A 194 14.56 -8.60 9.39
CA ARG A 194 14.33 -7.25 9.95
C ARG A 194 15.55 -6.35 9.85
N HIS A 195 16.75 -6.90 10.05
CA HIS A 195 18.01 -6.15 10.06
C HIS A 195 18.46 -5.68 8.67
N THR A 196 17.87 -6.22 7.59
CA THR A 196 18.17 -5.85 6.20
C THR A 196 17.32 -4.68 5.71
N LEU A 197 16.26 -4.35 6.44
CA LEU A 197 15.32 -3.32 6.03
C LEU A 197 15.90 -1.92 6.18
N SER A 198 15.53 -1.03 5.26
CA SER A 198 15.86 0.38 5.38
C SER A 198 15.18 1.00 6.59
N ARG A 199 15.75 2.11 7.09
CA ARG A 199 15.13 2.86 8.19
C ARG A 199 13.73 3.33 7.85
N GLU A 200 13.49 3.67 6.60
CA GLU A 200 12.20 4.13 6.09
C GLU A 200 11.12 3.05 6.24
N VAL A 201 11.39 1.82 5.78
CA VAL A 201 10.46 0.69 5.91
C VAL A 201 10.16 0.36 7.38
N LEU A 202 11.11 0.55 8.29
CA LEU A 202 10.91 0.29 9.71
C LEU A 202 9.99 1.31 10.42
N HIS A 203 9.57 2.38 9.75
CA HIS A 203 8.52 3.28 10.23
C HIS A 203 7.11 2.75 9.96
N ASP A 204 6.96 1.82 9.01
CA ASP A 204 5.68 1.14 8.80
C ASP A 204 5.38 0.18 9.97
N PRO A 205 4.09 -0.10 10.28
CA PRO A 205 3.73 -0.99 11.38
C PRO A 205 4.33 -2.38 11.20
N GLY A 206 4.91 -2.95 12.27
CA GLY A 206 5.51 -4.29 12.21
C GLY A 206 4.52 -5.38 11.80
N VAL A 207 3.23 -5.23 12.14
CA VAL A 207 2.14 -6.13 11.72
C VAL A 207 1.91 -6.08 10.21
N ALA A 208 2.25 -4.99 9.54
CA ALA A 208 2.13 -4.84 8.09
C ALA A 208 3.39 -5.29 7.31
N LEU A 209 4.47 -5.65 8.02
CA LEU A 209 5.75 -6.02 7.40
C LEU A 209 6.07 -7.51 7.53
N PHE A 210 5.87 -8.08 8.73
CA PHE A 210 6.39 -9.40 9.08
C PHE A 210 5.31 -10.47 9.10
N ALA A 211 5.55 -11.55 8.32
CA ALA A 211 4.62 -12.67 8.19
C ALA A 211 5.06 -13.94 8.97
N GLY A 212 6.07 -13.83 9.80
CA GLY A 212 6.59 -14.98 10.55
C GLY A 212 8.05 -15.31 10.21
N PRO A 213 8.57 -16.48 10.65
CA PRO A 213 9.98 -16.86 10.47
C PRO A 213 10.46 -16.97 9.01
N ARG A 214 9.61 -17.38 8.09
CA ARG A 214 9.94 -17.55 6.66
C ARG A 214 9.46 -16.41 5.79
N GLY A 215 8.36 -15.74 6.19
CA GLY A 215 7.76 -14.63 5.45
C GLY A 215 6.63 -15.05 4.49
N ASP A 216 6.33 -16.34 4.38
CA ASP A 216 5.26 -16.87 3.52
C ASP A 216 4.06 -17.44 4.31
N GLU A 217 4.12 -17.40 5.64
CA GLU A 217 3.16 -18.04 6.51
C GLU A 217 1.73 -17.51 6.32
N LEU A 218 1.56 -16.19 6.32
CA LEU A 218 0.24 -15.56 6.17
C LEU A 218 -0.38 -15.83 4.81
N VAL A 219 0.43 -15.78 3.74
CA VAL A 219 -0.04 -16.09 2.39
C VAL A 219 -0.44 -17.57 2.27
N GLY A 220 0.37 -18.48 2.84
CA GLY A 220 0.07 -19.91 2.89
C GLY A 220 -1.23 -20.20 3.62
N GLU A 221 -1.48 -19.53 4.74
CA GLU A 221 -2.71 -19.65 5.50
C GLU A 221 -3.92 -19.09 4.74
N LEU A 222 -3.78 -17.93 4.08
CA LEU A 222 -4.81 -17.37 3.24
C LEU A 222 -5.18 -18.30 2.08
N ILE A 223 -4.20 -18.95 1.44
CA ILE A 223 -4.45 -19.98 0.39
C ILE A 223 -5.33 -21.10 0.93
N GLU A 224 -5.08 -21.60 2.14
CA GLU A 224 -5.89 -22.65 2.76
C GLU A 224 -7.30 -22.17 3.10
N GLN A 225 -7.42 -21.04 3.77
CA GLN A 225 -8.71 -20.50 4.23
C GLN A 225 -9.62 -20.10 3.05
N SER A 226 -9.04 -19.53 1.97
CA SER A 226 -9.80 -19.04 0.82
C SER A 226 -10.55 -20.15 0.05
N ARG A 227 -10.15 -21.42 0.16
CA ARG A 227 -10.86 -22.58 -0.42
C ARG A 227 -12.32 -22.69 0.05
N THR A 228 -12.57 -22.31 1.29
CA THR A 228 -13.91 -22.39 1.88
C THR A 228 -14.75 -21.15 1.61
N ARG A 229 -14.11 -20.05 1.21
CA ARG A 229 -14.73 -18.73 1.03
C ARG A 229 -14.84 -18.30 -0.44
N LEU A 230 -14.07 -18.86 -1.34
CA LEU A 230 -14.28 -18.67 -2.78
C LEU A 230 -15.49 -19.44 -3.26
N ARG A 231 -16.21 -18.85 -4.20
CA ARG A 231 -17.20 -19.57 -5.01
C ARG A 231 -16.51 -20.51 -6.00
N PRO A 232 -17.15 -21.56 -6.48
CA PRO A 232 -16.61 -22.33 -7.60
C PRO A 232 -16.27 -21.42 -8.78
N GLY A 233 -15.03 -21.53 -9.29
CA GLY A 233 -14.47 -20.63 -10.32
C GLY A 233 -14.04 -19.25 -9.82
N GLY A 234 -14.20 -18.95 -8.53
CA GLY A 234 -13.73 -17.72 -7.91
C GLY A 234 -12.21 -17.61 -7.92
N MET A 235 -11.68 -16.40 -7.90
CA MET A 235 -10.27 -16.13 -8.10
C MET A 235 -9.58 -15.65 -6.81
N LEU A 236 -8.39 -16.16 -6.56
CA LEU A 236 -7.43 -15.65 -5.57
C LEU A 236 -6.34 -14.88 -6.31
N VAL A 237 -6.06 -13.64 -5.87
CA VAL A 237 -5.04 -12.74 -6.44
C VAL A 237 -4.15 -12.24 -5.31
N LEU A 238 -2.85 -12.46 -5.42
CA LEU A 238 -1.90 -12.20 -4.35
C LEU A 238 -0.72 -11.36 -4.84
N GLU A 239 -0.32 -10.37 -4.05
CA GLU A 239 1.02 -9.80 -4.12
C GLU A 239 1.93 -10.58 -3.17
N ILE A 240 3.17 -10.89 -3.62
CA ILE A 240 4.12 -11.72 -2.88
C ILE A 240 5.51 -11.10 -2.81
N GLY A 241 6.30 -11.56 -1.86
CA GLY A 241 7.71 -11.20 -1.73
C GLY A 241 8.61 -11.84 -2.79
N LEU A 242 9.78 -11.22 -2.97
CA LEU A 242 10.81 -11.75 -3.87
C LEU A 242 11.21 -13.19 -3.47
N GLY A 243 11.22 -14.11 -4.45
CA GLY A 243 11.65 -15.50 -4.26
C GLY A 243 10.60 -16.44 -3.66
N GLN A 244 9.39 -15.97 -3.33
CA GLN A 244 8.34 -16.80 -2.73
C GLN A 244 7.47 -17.55 -3.77
N SER A 245 7.58 -17.20 -5.05
CA SER A 245 6.65 -17.65 -6.09
C SER A 245 6.61 -19.19 -6.24
N GLU A 246 7.75 -19.87 -6.25
CA GLU A 246 7.81 -21.33 -6.49
C GLU A 246 7.08 -22.11 -5.38
N ALA A 247 7.36 -21.79 -4.11
CA ALA A 247 6.74 -22.44 -2.97
C ALA A 247 5.22 -22.20 -2.94
N LEU A 248 4.78 -20.96 -3.22
CA LEU A 248 3.36 -20.59 -3.19
C LEU A 248 2.59 -21.15 -4.39
N LEU A 249 3.20 -21.25 -5.58
CA LEU A 249 2.61 -21.94 -6.73
C LEU A 249 2.39 -23.43 -6.44
N SER A 250 3.36 -24.09 -5.81
CA SER A 250 3.22 -25.49 -5.37
C SER A 250 2.09 -25.64 -4.34
N ALA A 251 2.02 -24.74 -3.35
CA ALA A 251 0.96 -24.75 -2.36
C ALA A 251 -0.45 -24.58 -2.97
N LEU A 252 -0.60 -23.71 -3.97
CA LEU A 252 -1.85 -23.55 -4.72
C LEU A 252 -2.23 -24.83 -5.46
N ALA A 253 -1.29 -25.48 -6.14
CA ALA A 253 -1.54 -26.73 -6.88
C ALA A 253 -2.00 -27.86 -5.96
N GLU A 254 -1.39 -28.01 -4.78
CA GLU A 254 -1.77 -29.01 -3.77
C GLU A 254 -3.17 -28.81 -3.20
N LYS A 255 -3.72 -27.59 -3.28
CA LYS A 255 -5.00 -27.20 -2.68
C LYS A 255 -6.18 -27.10 -3.66
N ASN A 256 -6.07 -27.78 -4.82
CA ASN A 256 -7.11 -27.82 -5.85
C ASN A 256 -7.41 -26.48 -6.53
N TYR A 257 -6.46 -25.57 -6.58
CA TYR A 257 -6.54 -24.42 -7.44
C TYR A 257 -6.17 -24.79 -8.88
N ARG A 258 -6.79 -24.10 -9.84
CA ARG A 258 -6.56 -24.26 -11.29
C ARG A 258 -6.16 -22.93 -11.89
N ASP A 259 -5.74 -22.94 -13.15
CA ASP A 259 -5.32 -21.76 -13.91
C ASP A 259 -4.27 -20.95 -13.13
N ILE A 260 -3.40 -21.68 -12.39
CA ILE A 260 -2.37 -21.11 -11.54
C ILE A 260 -1.32 -20.44 -12.42
N CYS A 261 -1.08 -19.17 -12.22
CA CYS A 261 -0.05 -18.44 -12.94
C CYS A 261 0.58 -17.34 -12.08
N SER A 262 1.75 -16.91 -12.50
CA SER A 262 2.45 -15.76 -11.94
C SER A 262 2.64 -14.66 -12.98
N LYS A 263 2.80 -13.43 -12.52
CA LYS A 263 3.11 -12.27 -13.36
C LYS A 263 4.20 -11.45 -12.70
N ASN A 264 5.08 -10.90 -13.52
CA ASN A 264 6.10 -9.96 -13.06
C ASN A 264 5.52 -8.56 -12.94
N ASP A 265 6.08 -7.78 -12.03
CA ASP A 265 5.92 -6.34 -12.00
C ASP A 265 6.65 -5.67 -13.18
N TYR A 266 6.50 -4.35 -13.34
CA TYR A 266 7.15 -3.60 -14.42
C TYR A 266 8.68 -3.58 -14.32
N SER A 267 9.25 -3.95 -13.16
CA SER A 267 10.70 -4.11 -12.97
C SER A 267 11.20 -5.52 -13.34
N GLY A 268 10.29 -6.43 -13.74
CA GLY A 268 10.62 -7.79 -14.15
C GLY A 268 10.71 -8.79 -12.98
N VAL A 269 10.31 -8.39 -11.77
CA VAL A 269 10.29 -9.27 -10.58
C VAL A 269 8.94 -9.98 -10.50
N THR A 270 8.94 -11.30 -10.29
CA THR A 270 7.70 -12.06 -10.06
C THR A 270 7.06 -11.59 -8.75
N ARG A 271 5.93 -10.92 -8.88
CA ARG A 271 5.27 -10.21 -7.78
C ARG A 271 3.82 -10.61 -7.58
N PHE A 272 3.16 -11.15 -8.58
CA PHE A 272 1.73 -11.45 -8.52
C PHE A 272 1.45 -12.91 -8.80
N LEU A 273 0.57 -13.51 -8.02
CA LEU A 273 0.05 -14.86 -8.23
C LEU A 273 -1.47 -14.80 -8.45
N PHE A 274 -1.94 -15.67 -9.32
CA PHE A 274 -3.36 -15.84 -9.63
C PHE A 274 -3.72 -17.31 -9.62
N ALA A 275 -4.88 -17.63 -9.11
CA ALA A 275 -5.41 -18.97 -9.17
C ALA A 275 -6.95 -18.97 -9.11
N ARG A 276 -7.61 -19.89 -9.79
CA ARG A 276 -9.04 -20.13 -9.69
C ARG A 276 -9.32 -21.32 -8.78
N TYR A 277 -10.34 -21.23 -7.97
CA TYR A 277 -10.77 -22.30 -7.10
C TYR A 277 -11.82 -23.21 -7.79
N GLY A 278 -11.59 -24.52 -7.79
CA GLY A 278 -12.54 -25.55 -8.27
C GLY A 278 -12.26 -26.10 -9.65
#